data_bfff9632586582129a12ef591cbc9b6b
#
_entry.id   bfff9632586582129a12ef591cbc9b6b
#
_cell.length_a   1.000
_cell.length_b   1.000
_cell.length_c   1.000
_cell.angle_alpha   90.00
_cell.angle_beta   90.00
_cell.angle_gamma   90.00
#
_symmetry.space_group_name_H-M   'P 1'
#
loop_
_entity.id
_entity.type
_entity.pdbx_description
1 polymer ?
#
loop_
_entity_poly.entity_id
_entity_poly.type
_entity_poly.pdbx_seq_one_letter_code
_entity_poly.pdbx_strand_id
1 'polypeptide(L)'
;MKKLLMLTMLMPTLALAQVTGNVYPITRVIDGDTVEIQANFLPAPLKPVLSVRIYGVDTPEKGFRAGCPEEAAKGEAATAYTKKLVAASHKQTVIIMSWDKYGGRVLGDINLDGMSLRKSLIDNGFAREYYGDKKQTWCN
;
A
#
# COMPACT_ATOMS: atom_id res chain seq x y z
N MET A 1 -35.49 -51.28 -22.46
CA MET A 1 -34.27 -50.79 -21.76
C MET A 1 -34.01 -49.34 -22.20
N LYS A 2 -34.38 -48.37 -21.34
CA LYS A 2 -34.16 -46.94 -21.62
C LYS A 2 -32.76 -46.57 -21.15
N LYS A 3 -31.88 -46.21 -22.09
CA LYS A 3 -30.56 -45.64 -21.77
C LYS A 3 -30.74 -44.18 -21.36
N LEU A 4 -30.46 -43.89 -20.10
CA LEU A 4 -30.42 -42.56 -19.55
C LEU A 4 -29.10 -41.90 -19.95
N LEU A 5 -29.12 -40.92 -20.87
CA LEU A 5 -27.96 -40.11 -21.24
C LEU A 5 -27.74 -39.07 -20.16
N MET A 6 -26.71 -39.22 -19.35
CA MET A 6 -26.32 -38.23 -18.35
C MET A 6 -25.49 -37.13 -19.04
N LEU A 7 -26.14 -35.98 -19.27
CA LEU A 7 -25.51 -34.81 -19.84
C LEU A 7 -24.73 -34.09 -18.74
N THR A 8 -23.41 -34.26 -18.71
CA THR A 8 -22.53 -33.51 -17.79
C THR A 8 -22.39 -32.09 -18.29
N MET A 9 -23.05 -31.13 -17.61
CA MET A 9 -22.83 -29.70 -17.81
C MET A 9 -21.45 -29.31 -17.29
N LEU A 10 -20.51 -29.03 -18.21
CA LEU A 10 -19.23 -28.42 -17.90
C LEU A 10 -19.48 -26.93 -17.67
N MET A 11 -19.50 -26.50 -16.41
CA MET A 11 -19.53 -25.06 -16.08
C MET A 11 -18.15 -24.44 -16.34
N PRO A 12 -18.04 -23.37 -17.13
CA PRO A 12 -16.78 -22.65 -17.26
C PRO A 12 -16.46 -21.95 -15.94
N THR A 13 -15.37 -22.34 -15.30
CA THR A 13 -14.81 -21.59 -14.18
C THR A 13 -14.23 -20.29 -14.72
N LEU A 14 -14.88 -19.15 -14.42
CA LEU A 14 -14.27 -17.84 -14.64
C LEU A 14 -13.07 -17.73 -13.73
N ALA A 15 -11.88 -17.86 -14.30
CA ALA A 15 -10.64 -17.50 -13.63
C ALA A 15 -10.62 -15.97 -13.49
N LEU A 16 -10.85 -15.46 -12.28
CA LEU A 16 -10.60 -14.06 -11.95
C LEU A 16 -9.09 -13.83 -12.12
N ALA A 17 -8.72 -13.00 -13.09
CA ALA A 17 -7.35 -12.55 -13.25
C ALA A 17 -6.95 -11.78 -11.98
N GLN A 18 -6.11 -12.39 -11.15
CA GLN A 18 -5.53 -11.70 -10.00
C GLN A 18 -4.52 -10.67 -10.53
N VAL A 19 -4.73 -9.41 -10.20
CA VAL A 19 -3.75 -8.36 -10.46
C VAL A 19 -2.57 -8.64 -9.54
N THR A 20 -1.53 -9.29 -10.08
CA THR A 20 -0.31 -9.60 -9.34
C THR A 20 0.62 -8.39 -9.40
N GLY A 21 0.89 -7.77 -8.26
CA GLY A 21 1.91 -6.73 -8.15
C GLY A 21 3.32 -7.31 -8.36
N ASN A 22 4.24 -6.45 -8.79
CA ASN A 22 5.63 -6.82 -8.89
C ASN A 22 6.28 -6.88 -7.50
N VAL A 23 7.26 -7.77 -7.34
CA VAL A 23 8.03 -7.90 -6.10
C VAL A 23 9.10 -6.81 -6.09
N TYR A 24 9.00 -5.88 -5.15
CA TYR A 24 10.00 -4.85 -4.90
C TYR A 24 10.36 -4.85 -3.41
N PRO A 25 11.63 -5.07 -3.05
CA PRO A 25 12.04 -4.93 -1.66
C PRO A 25 11.80 -3.52 -1.15
N ILE A 26 11.18 -3.39 0.02
CA ILE A 26 11.07 -2.12 0.72
C ILE A 26 12.39 -1.86 1.43
N THR A 27 13.06 -0.78 1.05
CA THR A 27 14.38 -0.40 1.59
C THR A 27 14.24 0.47 2.83
N ARG A 28 13.14 1.24 2.92
CA ARG A 28 12.91 2.14 4.05
C ARG A 28 11.41 2.45 4.19
N VAL A 29 10.94 2.57 5.43
CA VAL A 29 9.65 3.18 5.76
C VAL A 29 9.90 4.64 6.10
N ILE A 30 9.28 5.55 5.33
CA ILE A 30 9.43 7.00 5.47
C ILE A 30 8.47 7.50 6.55
N ASP A 31 7.21 7.17 6.41
CA ASP A 31 6.14 7.43 7.39
C ASP A 31 5.04 6.36 7.28
N GLY A 32 3.90 6.57 7.93
CA GLY A 32 2.85 5.54 8.03
C GLY A 32 2.31 5.07 6.68
N ASP A 33 2.22 5.97 5.69
CA ASP A 33 1.65 5.68 4.37
C ASP A 33 2.66 5.78 3.22
N THR A 34 3.94 5.94 3.50
CA THR A 34 4.96 6.12 2.47
C THR A 34 6.19 5.26 2.75
N VAL A 35 6.59 4.49 1.76
CA VAL A 35 7.79 3.65 1.79
C VAL A 35 8.71 3.98 0.63
N GLU A 36 9.96 3.54 0.72
CA GLU A 36 10.92 3.54 -0.37
C GLU A 36 11.18 2.10 -0.80
N ILE A 37 11.18 1.85 -2.09
CA ILE A 37 11.42 0.54 -2.69
C ILE A 37 12.73 0.54 -3.49
N GLN A 38 13.32 -0.64 -3.64
CA GLN A 38 14.40 -0.86 -4.60
C GLN A 38 13.84 -0.75 -6.03
N ALA A 39 14.38 0.14 -6.83
CA ALA A 39 13.90 0.48 -8.17
C ALA A 39 15.00 0.40 -9.22
N ASN A 40 15.60 -0.78 -9.39
CA ASN A 40 16.69 -1.03 -10.34
C ASN A 40 16.30 -0.82 -11.81
N PHE A 41 15.01 -0.64 -12.09
CA PHE A 41 14.50 -0.32 -13.42
C PHE A 41 14.68 1.17 -13.79
N LEU A 42 15.06 2.03 -12.83
CA LEU A 42 15.34 3.44 -13.12
C LEU A 42 16.69 3.57 -13.83
N PRO A 43 16.75 4.35 -14.93
CA PRO A 43 17.99 4.54 -15.68
C PRO A 43 18.97 5.45 -14.92
N ALA A 44 20.28 5.21 -15.08
CA ALA A 44 21.28 6.16 -14.63
C ALA A 44 21.08 7.53 -15.31
N PRO A 45 21.34 8.67 -14.63
CA PRO A 45 21.97 8.80 -13.30
C PRO A 45 21.00 8.80 -12.11
N LEU A 46 19.76 8.35 -12.29
CA LEU A 46 18.78 8.29 -11.20
C LEU A 46 19.22 7.26 -10.15
N LYS A 47 18.96 7.56 -8.88
CA LYS A 47 19.18 6.60 -7.80
C LYS A 47 18.21 5.41 -7.99
N PRO A 48 18.63 4.18 -7.73
CA PRO A 48 17.81 2.98 -7.91
C PRO A 48 16.81 2.79 -6.75
N VAL A 49 16.18 3.85 -6.32
CA VAL A 49 15.15 3.86 -5.27
C VAL A 49 13.99 4.76 -5.68
N LEU A 50 12.79 4.37 -5.27
CA LEU A 50 11.56 5.10 -5.59
C LEU A 50 10.65 5.16 -4.37
N SER A 51 10.17 6.35 -4.05
CA SER A 51 9.17 6.54 -3.00
C SER A 51 7.78 6.16 -3.51
N VAL A 52 7.08 5.35 -2.75
CA VAL A 52 5.71 4.91 -3.01
C VAL A 52 4.83 5.36 -1.86
N ARG A 53 3.84 6.19 -2.17
CA ARG A 53 2.75 6.52 -1.24
C ARG A 53 1.59 5.57 -1.47
N ILE A 54 1.04 5.02 -0.40
CA ILE A 54 -0.13 4.14 -0.47
C ILE A 54 -1.34 4.95 -0.95
N TYR A 55 -1.93 4.52 -2.06
CA TYR A 55 -3.13 5.15 -2.60
C TYR A 55 -4.33 4.92 -1.69
N GLY A 56 -5.18 5.93 -1.58
CA GLY A 56 -6.46 5.85 -0.87
C GLY A 56 -6.38 5.95 0.64
N VAL A 57 -5.25 6.41 1.21
CA VAL A 57 -5.11 6.61 2.66
C VAL A 57 -4.46 7.95 2.99
N ASP A 58 -4.76 8.41 4.19
CA ASP A 58 -4.08 9.50 4.87
C ASP A 58 -3.73 9.04 6.28
N THR A 59 -2.44 9.12 6.64
CA THR A 59 -1.95 8.90 8.00
C THR A 59 -1.63 10.24 8.66
N PRO A 60 -1.64 10.31 10.01
CA PRO A 60 -1.20 11.51 10.71
C PRO A 60 0.24 11.87 10.33
N GLU A 61 0.51 13.14 10.20
CA GLU A 61 1.87 13.65 10.00
C GLU A 61 2.70 13.50 11.27
N LYS A 62 4.03 13.41 11.10
CA LYS A 62 4.96 13.30 12.23
C LYS A 62 5.96 14.46 12.26
N GLY A 63 6.58 14.66 13.42
CA GLY A 63 7.59 15.69 13.61
C GLY A 63 7.05 17.09 13.31
N PHE A 64 7.84 17.91 12.64
CA PHE A 64 7.51 19.31 12.34
C PHE A 64 6.38 19.49 11.31
N ARG A 65 5.97 18.44 10.60
CA ARG A 65 4.84 18.48 9.65
C ARG A 65 3.48 18.31 10.32
N ALA A 66 3.46 17.82 11.56
CA ALA A 66 2.23 17.67 12.32
C ALA A 66 1.66 19.01 12.71
N GLY A 67 0.34 19.16 12.67
CA GLY A 67 -0.37 20.38 13.05
C GLY A 67 -0.50 20.57 14.56
N CYS A 68 -0.24 19.52 15.34
CA CYS A 68 -0.31 19.55 16.81
C CYS A 68 0.50 18.37 17.39
N PRO A 69 0.85 18.39 18.70
CA PRO A 69 1.57 17.30 19.36
C PRO A 69 0.84 15.95 19.30
N GLU A 70 -0.49 15.95 19.37
CA GLU A 70 -1.31 14.73 19.28
C GLU A 70 -1.19 14.09 17.90
N GLU A 71 -1.21 14.87 16.83
CA GLU A 71 -0.99 14.38 15.48
C GLU A 71 0.42 13.79 15.34
N ALA A 72 1.43 14.50 15.85
CA ALA A 72 2.81 14.02 15.80
C ALA A 72 2.96 12.64 16.46
N ALA A 73 2.37 12.45 17.64
CA ALA A 73 2.38 11.16 18.33
C ALA A 73 1.67 10.06 17.54
N LYS A 74 0.50 10.36 16.96
CA LYS A 74 -0.24 9.44 16.09
C LYS A 74 0.57 9.09 14.83
N GLY A 75 1.27 10.05 14.23
CA GLY A 75 2.11 9.86 13.06
C GLY A 75 3.32 8.95 13.35
N GLU A 76 3.96 9.12 14.51
CA GLU A 76 5.02 8.21 14.95
C GLU A 76 4.47 6.78 15.20
N ALA A 77 3.28 6.65 15.78
CA ALA A 77 2.64 5.36 16.01
C ALA A 77 2.29 4.66 14.67
N ALA A 78 1.74 5.39 13.70
CA ALA A 78 1.45 4.86 12.36
C ALA A 78 2.74 4.41 11.65
N THR A 79 3.80 5.20 11.74
CA THR A 79 5.11 4.86 11.17
C THR A 79 5.69 3.59 11.82
N ALA A 80 5.63 3.49 13.14
CA ALA A 80 6.10 2.31 13.88
C ALA A 80 5.30 1.05 13.50
N TYR A 81 3.98 1.18 13.32
CA TYR A 81 3.12 0.09 12.89
C TYR A 81 3.51 -0.41 11.48
N THR A 82 3.67 0.49 10.52
CA THR A 82 4.11 0.13 9.16
C THR A 82 5.49 -0.54 9.18
N LYS A 83 6.45 0.01 9.94
CA LYS A 83 7.78 -0.61 10.12
C LYS A 83 7.68 -2.05 10.64
N LYS A 84 6.83 -2.27 11.66
CA LYS A 84 6.60 -3.60 12.24
C LYS A 84 6.08 -4.59 11.21
N LEU A 85 5.07 -4.20 10.42
CA LEU A 85 4.50 -5.06 9.39
C LEU A 85 5.49 -5.38 8.27
N VAL A 86 6.24 -4.38 7.80
CA VAL A 86 7.27 -4.56 6.77
C VAL A 86 8.37 -5.51 7.27
N ALA A 87 8.87 -5.31 8.49
CA ALA A 87 9.91 -6.16 9.07
C ALA A 87 9.47 -7.62 9.26
N ALA A 88 8.19 -7.85 9.55
CA ALA A 88 7.62 -9.20 9.72
C ALA A 88 7.30 -9.88 8.38
N SER A 89 7.26 -9.15 7.26
CA SER A 89 6.89 -9.70 5.96
C SER A 89 8.06 -10.37 5.24
N HIS A 90 7.76 -11.48 4.55
CA HIS A 90 8.73 -12.20 3.72
C HIS A 90 8.64 -11.78 2.25
N LYS A 91 7.45 -11.44 1.77
CA LYS A 91 7.20 -11.05 0.39
C LYS A 91 6.46 -9.71 0.35
N GLN A 92 7.05 -8.74 -0.32
CA GLN A 92 6.50 -7.40 -0.52
C GLN A 92 6.18 -7.23 -2.00
N THR A 93 4.91 -7.00 -2.31
CA THR A 93 4.46 -6.74 -3.69
C THR A 93 3.90 -5.33 -3.77
N VAL A 94 4.28 -4.62 -4.82
CA VAL A 94 3.87 -3.24 -5.07
C VAL A 94 3.25 -3.13 -6.45
N ILE A 95 2.08 -2.51 -6.52
CA ILE A 95 1.44 -2.10 -7.76
C ILE A 95 1.64 -0.60 -7.90
N ILE A 96 2.49 -0.18 -8.83
CA ILE A 96 2.68 1.24 -9.15
C ILE A 96 1.50 1.69 -10.02
N MET A 97 0.78 2.71 -9.60
CA MET A 97 -0.44 3.17 -10.25
C MET A 97 -0.21 4.43 -11.11
N SER A 98 0.37 5.47 -10.51
CA SER A 98 0.56 6.77 -11.18
C SER A 98 1.60 7.60 -10.45
N TRP A 99 2.04 8.68 -11.07
CA TRP A 99 2.80 9.72 -10.37
C TRP A 99 1.92 10.43 -9.34
N ASP A 100 2.50 10.72 -8.19
CA ASP A 100 1.90 11.63 -7.22
C ASP A 100 2.06 13.09 -7.70
N LYS A 101 1.11 13.93 -7.32
CA LYS A 101 1.09 15.36 -7.69
C LYS A 101 2.33 16.16 -7.26
N TYR A 102 3.08 15.66 -6.30
CA TYR A 102 4.27 16.36 -5.77
C TYR A 102 5.58 16.02 -6.49
N GLY A 103 5.55 15.12 -7.49
CA GLY A 103 6.76 14.65 -8.17
C GLY A 103 7.68 13.78 -7.29
N GLY A 104 8.61 13.06 -7.91
CA GLY A 104 9.59 12.22 -7.20
C GLY A 104 9.02 11.06 -6.38
N ARG A 105 7.71 10.89 -6.39
CA ARG A 105 6.97 9.89 -5.66
C ARG A 105 5.84 9.35 -6.53
N VAL A 106 5.54 8.06 -6.41
CA VAL A 106 4.40 7.43 -7.08
C VAL A 106 3.31 7.07 -6.06
N LEU A 107 2.09 6.95 -6.56
CA LEU A 107 0.98 6.32 -5.86
C LEU A 107 0.98 4.83 -6.18
N GLY A 108 0.74 4.00 -5.19
CA GLY A 108 0.69 2.57 -5.39
C GLY A 108 -0.08 1.83 -4.32
N ASP A 109 -0.29 0.55 -4.53
CA ASP A 109 -0.81 -0.37 -3.53
C ASP A 109 0.29 -1.32 -3.08
N ILE A 110 0.30 -1.67 -1.80
CA ILE A 110 1.34 -2.48 -1.18
C ILE A 110 0.70 -3.65 -0.46
N ASN A 111 1.15 -4.85 -0.80
CA ASN A 111 0.77 -6.07 -0.10
C ASN A 111 2.00 -6.70 0.58
N LEU A 112 1.83 -7.09 1.81
CA LEU A 112 2.82 -7.76 2.64
C LEU A 112 2.34 -9.19 2.90
N ASP A 113 3.02 -10.18 2.32
CA ASP A 113 2.60 -11.58 2.35
C ASP A 113 1.14 -11.80 1.92
N GLY A 114 0.68 -11.03 0.90
CA GLY A 114 -0.68 -11.07 0.39
C GLY A 114 -1.69 -10.22 1.17
N MET A 115 -1.31 -9.59 2.26
CA MET A 115 -2.16 -8.73 3.08
C MET A 115 -2.00 -7.27 2.65
N SER A 116 -3.10 -6.57 2.39
CA SER A 116 -3.09 -5.15 2.04
C SER A 116 -2.61 -4.28 3.22
N LEU A 117 -1.51 -3.56 3.02
CA LEU A 117 -1.01 -2.61 4.01
C LEU A 117 -2.01 -1.47 4.23
N ARG A 118 -2.65 -0.99 3.15
CA ARG A 118 -3.73 0.00 3.22
C ARG A 118 -4.84 -0.45 4.16
N LYS A 119 -5.38 -1.65 3.94
CA LYS A 119 -6.46 -2.19 4.77
C LYS A 119 -6.02 -2.35 6.22
N SER A 120 -4.81 -2.83 6.46
CA SER A 120 -4.28 -3.00 7.82
C SER A 120 -4.17 -1.67 8.57
N LEU A 121 -3.74 -0.61 7.90
CA LEU A 121 -3.65 0.73 8.50
C LEU A 121 -5.03 1.29 8.88
N ILE A 122 -6.02 1.16 7.98
CA ILE A 122 -7.38 1.65 8.22
C ILE A 122 -8.07 0.85 9.34
N ASP A 123 -8.03 -0.48 9.26
CA ASP A 123 -8.71 -1.36 10.23
C ASP A 123 -8.15 -1.21 11.64
N ASN A 124 -6.89 -0.83 11.79
CA ASN A 124 -6.24 -0.61 13.08
C ASN A 124 -6.21 0.87 13.52
N GLY A 125 -6.89 1.76 12.80
CA GLY A 125 -7.06 3.16 13.19
C GLY A 125 -5.82 4.04 12.98
N PHE A 126 -4.81 3.59 12.22
CA PHE A 126 -3.62 4.35 11.89
C PHE A 126 -3.77 5.23 10.65
N ALA A 127 -4.81 4.98 9.85
CA ALA A 127 -5.11 5.75 8.65
C ALA A 127 -6.61 5.96 8.47
N ARG A 128 -6.95 6.94 7.66
CA ARG A 128 -8.31 7.19 7.15
C ARG A 128 -8.33 7.01 5.64
N GLU A 129 -9.47 6.67 5.07
CA GLU A 129 -9.65 6.73 3.63
C GLU A 129 -9.48 8.17 3.12
N TYR A 130 -8.72 8.31 2.03
CA TYR A 130 -8.42 9.61 1.43
C TYR A 130 -8.09 9.46 -0.06
N TYR A 131 -8.84 10.14 -0.90
CA TYR A 131 -8.70 10.07 -2.36
C TYR A 131 -8.39 11.43 -3.02
N GLY A 132 -7.81 12.35 -2.27
CA GLY A 132 -7.39 13.66 -2.79
C GLY A 132 -8.33 14.82 -2.46
N ASP A 133 -9.37 14.57 -1.68
CA ASP A 133 -10.28 15.59 -1.17
C ASP A 133 -9.63 16.46 -0.07
N LYS A 134 -10.47 17.23 0.65
CA LYS A 134 -10.00 17.97 1.83
C LYS A 134 -9.62 17.00 2.95
N LYS A 135 -8.37 17.06 3.41
CA LYS A 135 -7.91 16.28 4.57
C LYS A 135 -8.67 16.68 5.84
N GLN A 136 -9.06 15.67 6.61
CA GLN A 136 -9.60 15.86 7.94
C GLN A 136 -8.45 16.08 8.93
N THR A 137 -8.67 16.95 9.94
CA THR A 137 -7.67 17.16 10.99
C THR A 137 -7.47 15.90 11.84
N TRP A 138 -6.23 15.66 12.26
CA TRP A 138 -5.86 14.66 13.27
C TRP A 138 -5.69 15.28 14.67
N CYS A 139 -5.82 16.60 14.76
CA CYS A 139 -5.84 17.36 16.00
C CYS A 139 -7.26 17.43 16.57
N ASN A 140 -7.39 17.46 17.89
CA ASN A 140 -8.66 17.65 18.59
C ASN A 140 -8.99 19.15 18.76
#